data_f75d016b2dcdec11de5818284f01204a
#
_entry.id   f75d016b2dcdec11de5818284f01204a
#
_cell.length_a   1.000
_cell.length_b   1.000
_cell.length_c   1.000
_cell.angle_alpha   90.00
_cell.angle_beta   90.00
_cell.angle_gamma   90.00
#
_symmetry.space_group_name_H-M   'P 1'
#
loop_
_entity.id
_entity.type
_entity.pdbx_description
1 polymer ?
#
loop_
_entity_poly.entity_id
_entity_poly.type
_entity_poly.pdbx_seq_one_letter_code
_entity_poly.pdbx_strand_id
1 'polypeptide(L)'
;MRIYCQELQGDVIVKQLIGICKGSIPDTYIRIIKDRYLTMKYKAIALDLDGTLTDHNKKLPEANKEAVWAAIDKDVTVILASGRPLFGITPIADELELDKRGGYILAYNGGEIINCLNGDVIVSHELPRQCIDDICDYARANDVYALTYSDGKIAAESDDDEYVLKEAFCNNTTIIKTDDLKKYVDYPDRKSVV
;
A
#
# COMPACT_ATOMS: atom_id res chain seq x y z
N MET A 1 0.18 21.68 -3.22
CA MET A 1 0.17 20.62 -2.19
C MET A 1 -0.84 21.00 -1.11
N ARG A 2 -1.93 20.25 -0.99
CA ARG A 2 -2.90 20.43 0.12
C ARG A 2 -2.70 19.26 1.09
N ILE A 3 -2.33 19.59 2.30
CA ILE A 3 -2.25 18.64 3.40
C ILE A 3 -3.62 18.62 4.08
N TYR A 4 -4.34 17.52 3.98
CA TYR A 4 -5.57 17.34 4.75
C TYR A 4 -5.21 16.61 6.04
N CYS A 5 -5.38 17.30 7.18
CA CYS A 5 -5.35 16.67 8.50
C CYS A 5 -6.80 16.47 8.93
N GLN A 6 -7.22 15.24 9.11
CA GLN A 6 -8.49 14.93 9.77
C GLN A 6 -8.16 14.43 11.17
N GLU A 7 -8.59 15.16 12.20
CA GLU A 7 -8.52 14.68 13.58
C GLU A 7 -9.60 13.62 13.78
N LEU A 8 -9.15 12.39 13.97
CA LEU A 8 -10.00 11.33 14.52
C LEU A 8 -9.84 11.34 16.04
N GLN A 9 -10.94 11.18 16.76
CA GLN A 9 -10.92 11.06 18.23
C GLN A 9 -10.07 9.84 18.63
N GLY A 10 -8.90 10.13 19.24
CA GLY A 10 -7.93 9.15 19.68
C GLY A 10 -6.62 9.19 18.90
N ASP A 11 -5.75 10.12 19.23
CA ASP A 11 -4.29 10.20 18.97
C ASP A 11 -3.71 9.62 17.64
N VAL A 12 -4.52 9.33 16.63
CA VAL A 12 -4.09 8.85 15.30
C VAL A 12 -4.27 9.95 14.27
N ILE A 13 -3.20 10.33 13.59
CA ILE A 13 -3.27 11.21 12.42
C ILE A 13 -2.98 10.39 11.16
N VAL A 14 -3.96 10.35 10.28
CA VAL A 14 -3.76 9.91 8.90
C VAL A 14 -3.34 11.13 8.08
N LYS A 15 -2.08 11.19 7.66
CA LYS A 15 -1.61 12.15 6.66
C LYS A 15 -1.61 11.46 5.31
N GLN A 16 -2.61 11.75 4.51
CA GLN A 16 -2.56 11.47 3.09
C GLN A 16 -1.80 12.62 2.42
N LEU A 17 -0.53 12.40 2.10
CA LEU A 17 0.22 13.30 1.25
C LEU A 17 -0.20 13.00 -0.18
N ILE A 18 -1.16 13.77 -0.71
CA ILE A 18 -1.48 13.71 -2.13
C ILE A 18 -0.31 14.35 -2.87
N GLY A 19 0.51 13.50 -3.49
CA GLY A 19 1.64 13.93 -4.30
C GLY A 19 1.16 14.65 -5.55
N ILE A 20 1.52 15.93 -5.69
CA ILE A 20 1.58 16.56 -6.99
C ILE A 20 3.00 16.34 -7.51
N CYS A 21 3.07 15.52 -8.55
CA CYS A 21 4.28 15.16 -9.27
C CYS A 21 5.19 16.36 -9.57
N LYS A 22 6.43 16.26 -9.20
CA LYS A 22 7.70 16.51 -9.87
C LYS A 22 8.77 16.83 -8.83
N GLY A 23 9.58 15.83 -8.52
CA GLY A 23 10.77 16.00 -7.69
C GLY A 23 10.61 15.42 -6.29
N SER A 24 11.72 14.90 -5.76
CA SER A 24 11.89 14.50 -4.37
C SER A 24 11.30 15.53 -3.41
N ILE A 25 10.71 15.08 -2.30
CA ILE A 25 10.23 15.96 -1.23
C ILE A 25 11.37 16.92 -0.87
N PRO A 26 11.19 18.25 -0.97
CA PRO A 26 12.25 19.20 -0.64
C PRO A 26 12.73 18.99 0.80
N ASP A 27 14.03 19.10 1.04
CA ASP A 27 14.68 19.00 2.37
C ASP A 27 13.99 19.86 3.44
N THR A 28 13.34 20.96 3.03
CA THR A 28 12.54 21.84 3.88
C THR A 28 11.37 21.11 4.56
N TYR A 29 10.74 20.10 3.91
CA TYR A 29 9.64 19.35 4.51
C TYR A 29 10.13 18.32 5.53
N ILE A 30 11.26 17.70 5.24
CA ILE A 30 11.94 16.78 6.19
C ILE A 30 12.36 17.58 7.43
N ARG A 31 12.83 18.81 7.25
CA ARG A 31 13.24 19.69 8.34
C ARG A 31 12.04 20.16 9.18
N ILE A 32 10.91 20.51 8.57
CA ILE A 32 9.67 20.85 9.27
C ILE A 32 9.14 19.66 10.06
N ILE A 33 9.26 18.45 9.51
CA ILE A 33 8.95 17.22 10.24
C ILE A 33 9.91 17.10 11.43
N LYS A 34 11.22 17.20 11.26
CA LYS A 34 12.22 17.11 12.34
C LYS A 34 11.98 18.16 13.45
N ASP A 35 11.73 19.41 13.11
CA ASP A 35 11.61 20.51 14.09
C ASP A 35 10.25 20.53 14.84
N ARG A 36 9.17 20.04 14.24
CA ARG A 36 7.86 19.93 14.92
C ARG A 36 7.71 18.70 15.80
N TYR A 37 8.54 17.67 15.60
CA TYR A 37 8.48 16.40 16.35
C TYR A 37 9.19 16.45 17.73
N LEU A 38 9.81 17.58 18.09
CA LEU A 38 10.47 17.75 19.40
C LEU A 38 9.49 17.82 20.59
N THR A 39 8.17 17.99 20.33
CA THR A 39 7.11 17.88 21.36
C THR A 39 5.97 17.03 20.79
N MET A 40 6.14 15.72 20.82
CA MET A 40 5.24 14.80 20.10
C MET A 40 3.86 14.72 20.73
N LYS A 41 2.90 15.38 20.08
CA LYS A 41 1.46 15.21 20.31
C LYS A 41 0.92 13.90 19.67
N TYR A 42 1.63 13.35 18.70
CA TYR A 42 1.16 12.24 17.87
C TYR A 42 1.88 10.95 18.19
N LYS A 43 1.13 9.86 18.36
CA LYS A 43 1.65 8.53 18.69
C LYS A 43 1.75 7.60 17.49
N ALA A 44 1.10 7.95 16.38
CA ALA A 44 1.14 7.16 15.17
C ALA A 44 1.15 8.05 13.92
N ILE A 45 1.73 7.53 12.85
CA ILE A 45 1.72 8.12 11.51
C ILE A 45 1.34 7.04 10.49
N ALA A 46 0.33 7.32 9.66
CA ALA A 46 0.02 6.50 8.50
C ALA A 46 0.62 7.14 7.25
N LEU A 47 1.35 6.35 6.49
CA LEU A 47 2.09 6.77 5.30
C LEU A 47 1.58 5.99 4.10
N ASP A 48 1.10 6.71 3.09
CA ASP A 48 0.88 6.14 1.77
C ASP A 48 2.22 5.92 1.06
N LEU A 49 2.28 4.94 0.16
CA LEU A 49 3.50 4.59 -0.54
C LEU A 49 3.71 5.43 -1.80
N ASP A 50 2.77 5.31 -2.74
CA ASP A 50 2.97 5.76 -4.11
C ASP A 50 2.93 7.28 -4.25
N GLY A 51 4.09 7.89 -4.55
CA GLY A 51 4.21 9.35 -4.63
C GLY A 51 4.21 10.06 -3.28
N THR A 52 4.29 9.31 -2.17
CA THR A 52 4.36 9.82 -0.80
C THR A 52 5.65 9.32 -0.12
N LEU A 53 5.72 8.06 0.26
CA LEU A 53 6.90 7.46 0.90
C LEU A 53 7.92 7.03 -0.15
N THR A 54 7.46 6.50 -1.29
CA THR A 54 8.30 6.08 -2.41
C THR A 54 8.31 7.11 -3.55
N ASP A 55 9.38 7.11 -4.33
CA ASP A 55 9.53 7.94 -5.53
C ASP A 55 8.73 7.37 -6.72
N HIS A 56 8.86 8.01 -7.89
CA HIS A 56 8.21 7.57 -9.14
C HIS A 56 8.73 6.23 -9.67
N ASN A 57 9.94 5.80 -9.25
CA ASN A 57 10.51 4.48 -9.56
C ASN A 57 10.14 3.43 -8.50
N LYS A 58 9.21 3.74 -7.58
CA LYS A 58 8.77 2.87 -6.49
C LYS A 58 9.85 2.52 -5.47
N LYS A 59 10.92 3.33 -5.42
CA LYS A 59 12.03 3.18 -4.47
C LYS A 59 11.81 4.09 -3.26
N LEU A 60 12.27 3.63 -2.11
CA LEU A 60 12.30 4.40 -0.88
C LEU A 60 13.52 5.34 -0.89
N PRO A 61 13.34 6.69 -0.94
CA PRO A 61 14.47 7.61 -0.82
C PRO A 61 15.10 7.52 0.58
N GLU A 62 16.43 7.59 0.65
CA GLU A 62 17.17 7.49 1.92
C GLU A 62 16.71 8.53 2.94
N ALA A 63 16.44 9.76 2.50
CA ALA A 63 15.94 10.81 3.37
C ALA A 63 14.58 10.49 4.01
N ASN A 64 13.70 9.77 3.27
CA ASN A 64 12.40 9.33 3.80
C ASN A 64 12.59 8.20 4.81
N LYS A 65 13.49 7.25 4.51
CA LYS A 65 13.87 6.15 5.40
C LYS A 65 14.41 6.68 6.75
N GLU A 66 15.38 7.58 6.70
CA GLU A 66 15.93 8.24 7.90
C GLU A 66 14.85 8.98 8.71
N ALA A 67 13.90 9.66 8.02
CA ALA A 67 12.82 10.37 8.68
C ALA A 67 11.84 9.41 9.39
N VAL A 68 11.54 8.26 8.77
CA VAL A 68 10.70 7.21 9.37
C VAL A 68 11.41 6.62 10.59
N TRP A 69 12.69 6.28 10.49
CA TRP A 69 13.47 5.79 11.62
C TRP A 69 13.51 6.79 12.78
N ALA A 70 13.74 8.08 12.47
CA ALA A 70 13.73 9.13 13.50
C ALA A 70 12.35 9.30 14.17
N ALA A 71 11.26 8.96 13.51
CA ALA A 71 9.93 8.94 14.11
C ALA A 71 9.77 7.73 15.04
N ILE A 72 10.18 6.54 14.58
CA ILE A 72 10.16 5.31 15.40
C ILE A 72 11.00 5.47 16.65
N ASP A 73 12.20 6.04 16.54
CA ASP A 73 13.11 6.31 17.68
C ASP A 73 12.51 7.27 18.72
N LYS A 74 11.39 7.92 18.41
CA LYS A 74 10.60 8.77 19.32
C LYS A 74 9.26 8.13 19.70
N ASP A 75 9.18 6.82 19.66
CA ASP A 75 7.98 6.05 20.02
C ASP A 75 6.74 6.37 19.16
N VAL A 76 6.93 6.81 17.89
CA VAL A 76 5.82 6.95 16.93
C VAL A 76 5.61 5.64 16.21
N THR A 77 4.42 5.10 16.32
CA THR A 77 4.01 3.93 15.55
C THR A 77 3.88 4.28 14.07
N VAL A 78 4.57 3.55 13.21
CA VAL A 78 4.49 3.71 11.76
C VAL A 78 3.50 2.72 11.17
N ILE A 79 2.63 3.21 10.29
CA ILE A 79 1.64 2.42 9.56
C ILE A 79 1.85 2.68 8.07
N LEU A 80 2.26 1.65 7.31
CA LEU A 80 2.29 1.71 5.86
C LEU A 80 0.88 1.41 5.34
N ALA A 81 0.24 2.39 4.69
CA ALA A 81 -1.13 2.27 4.23
C ALA A 81 -1.18 2.39 2.70
N SER A 82 -1.55 1.32 2.01
CA SER A 82 -1.56 1.29 0.55
C SER A 82 -2.69 0.45 -0.02
N GLY A 83 -3.08 0.76 -1.26
CA GLY A 83 -3.93 -0.10 -2.08
C GLY A 83 -3.22 -1.33 -2.62
N ARG A 84 -1.89 -1.40 -2.51
CA ARG A 84 -1.10 -2.54 -2.99
C ARG A 84 -1.43 -3.83 -2.22
N PRO A 85 -1.20 -4.99 -2.84
CA PRO A 85 -1.19 -6.26 -2.12
C PRO A 85 -0.03 -6.30 -1.12
N LEU A 86 -0.13 -7.18 -0.12
CA LEU A 86 0.88 -7.31 0.93
C LEU A 86 2.30 -7.48 0.36
N PHE A 87 2.48 -8.37 -0.63
CA PHE A 87 3.79 -8.61 -1.25
C PHE A 87 4.36 -7.38 -1.97
N GLY A 88 3.52 -6.42 -2.40
CA GLY A 88 3.95 -5.15 -2.99
C GLY A 88 4.37 -4.11 -1.96
N ILE A 89 4.05 -4.30 -0.66
CA ILE A 89 4.40 -3.42 0.45
C ILE A 89 5.58 -3.96 1.25
N THR A 90 5.64 -5.27 1.43
CA THR A 90 6.66 -5.98 2.26
C THR A 90 8.09 -5.53 1.96
N PRO A 91 8.55 -5.37 0.70
CA PRO A 91 9.91 -4.91 0.44
C PRO A 91 10.24 -3.55 1.04
N ILE A 92 9.27 -2.63 1.11
CA ILE A 92 9.44 -1.31 1.73
C ILE A 92 9.44 -1.44 3.27
N ALA A 93 8.60 -2.31 3.82
CA ALA A 93 8.59 -2.58 5.26
C ALA A 93 9.91 -3.22 5.73
N ASP A 94 10.48 -4.12 4.93
CA ASP A 94 11.78 -4.76 5.18
C ASP A 94 12.92 -3.73 5.12
N GLU A 95 12.90 -2.84 4.12
CA GLU A 95 13.89 -1.79 3.98
C GLU A 95 13.84 -0.79 5.16
N LEU A 96 12.66 -0.58 5.75
CA LEU A 96 12.44 0.22 6.96
C LEU A 96 12.73 -0.58 8.25
N GLU A 97 13.05 -1.87 8.16
CA GLU A 97 13.28 -2.78 9.28
C GLU A 97 12.09 -2.86 10.25
N LEU A 98 10.85 -2.81 9.74
CA LEU A 98 9.66 -2.83 10.59
C LEU A 98 9.44 -4.17 11.30
N ASP A 99 10.05 -5.24 10.81
CA ASP A 99 10.13 -6.55 11.47
C ASP A 99 10.90 -6.49 12.81
N LYS A 100 11.81 -5.52 12.96
CA LYS A 100 12.63 -5.31 14.18
C LYS A 100 12.19 -4.08 14.97
N ARG A 101 11.82 -3.01 14.27
CA ARG A 101 11.49 -1.71 14.86
C ARG A 101 10.03 -1.56 15.25
N GLY A 102 9.16 -2.41 14.73
CA GLY A 102 7.72 -2.34 14.91
C GLY A 102 7.02 -1.42 13.91
N GLY A 103 5.75 -1.68 13.72
CA GLY A 103 4.88 -0.97 12.81
C GLY A 103 3.78 -1.88 12.27
N TYR A 104 2.99 -1.34 11.38
CA TYR A 104 1.87 -2.07 10.77
C TYR A 104 1.84 -1.85 9.27
N ILE A 105 1.34 -2.85 8.55
CA ILE A 105 0.98 -2.75 7.14
C ILE A 105 -0.54 -2.79 7.02
N LEU A 106 -1.10 -1.80 6.34
CA LEU A 106 -2.47 -1.76 5.84
C LEU A 106 -2.44 -2.03 4.35
N ALA A 107 -2.68 -3.27 3.94
CA ALA A 107 -2.70 -3.70 2.54
C ALA A 107 -4.13 -3.71 1.97
N TYR A 108 -4.25 -3.77 0.64
CA TYR A 108 -5.53 -3.91 -0.08
C TYR A 108 -6.57 -2.84 0.32
N ASN A 109 -6.16 -1.56 0.48
CA ASN A 109 -7.01 -0.47 0.98
C ASN A 109 -7.64 -0.76 2.36
N GLY A 110 -6.96 -1.50 3.23
CA GLY A 110 -7.45 -1.90 4.55
C GLY A 110 -8.12 -3.29 4.58
N GLY A 111 -8.10 -4.03 3.48
CA GLY A 111 -8.57 -5.41 3.42
C GLY A 111 -7.75 -6.36 4.30
N GLU A 112 -6.49 -6.02 4.58
CA GLU A 112 -5.63 -6.77 5.48
C GLU A 112 -4.75 -5.83 6.32
N ILE A 113 -4.66 -6.11 7.63
CA ILE A 113 -3.80 -5.38 8.56
C ILE A 113 -2.89 -6.36 9.25
N ILE A 114 -1.58 -6.09 9.20
CA ILE A 114 -0.53 -6.98 9.72
C ILE A 114 0.35 -6.21 10.70
N ASN A 115 0.68 -6.85 11.81
CA ASN A 115 1.72 -6.41 12.72
C ASN A 115 3.08 -6.88 12.21
N CYS A 116 3.97 -5.94 11.89
CA CYS A 116 5.27 -6.26 11.29
C CYS A 116 6.22 -6.98 12.25
N LEU A 117 6.10 -6.80 13.59
CA LEU A 117 7.00 -7.43 14.56
C LEU A 117 6.86 -8.95 14.62
N ASN A 118 5.67 -9.48 14.44
CA ASN A 118 5.38 -10.90 14.66
C ASN A 118 4.64 -11.54 13.50
N GLY A 119 4.27 -10.77 12.46
CA GLY A 119 3.53 -11.25 11.31
C GLY A 119 2.04 -11.56 11.58
N ASP A 120 1.52 -11.19 12.76
CA ASP A 120 0.12 -11.44 13.10
C ASP A 120 -0.82 -10.65 12.18
N VAL A 121 -1.76 -11.35 11.60
CA VAL A 121 -2.88 -10.74 10.85
C VAL A 121 -3.94 -10.27 11.85
N ILE A 122 -4.06 -8.95 12.01
CA ILE A 122 -5.00 -8.31 12.94
C ILE A 122 -6.41 -8.23 12.33
N VAL A 123 -6.46 -7.91 11.04
CA VAL A 123 -7.69 -7.79 10.25
C VAL A 123 -7.48 -8.48 8.92
N SER A 124 -8.46 -9.27 8.49
CA SER A 124 -8.54 -9.83 7.15
C SER A 124 -9.99 -9.81 6.68
N HIS A 125 -10.23 -9.10 5.59
CA HIS A 125 -11.52 -9.06 4.91
C HIS A 125 -11.39 -9.66 3.52
N GLU A 126 -12.26 -10.58 3.22
CA GLU A 126 -12.32 -11.28 1.94
C GLU A 126 -13.55 -10.80 1.16
N LEU A 127 -13.42 -10.75 -0.16
CA LEU A 127 -14.55 -10.47 -1.03
C LEU A 127 -15.44 -11.71 -1.11
N PRO A 128 -16.77 -11.58 -0.95
CA PRO A 128 -17.70 -12.68 -1.23
C PRO A 128 -17.52 -13.19 -2.66
N ARG A 129 -17.56 -14.49 -2.85
CA ARG A 129 -17.39 -15.12 -4.18
C ARG A 129 -18.29 -14.50 -5.25
N GLN A 130 -19.52 -14.15 -4.90
CA GLN A 130 -20.45 -13.51 -5.81
C GLN A 130 -19.92 -12.17 -6.36
N CYS A 131 -19.21 -11.38 -5.54
CA CYS A 131 -18.61 -10.12 -5.99
C CYS A 131 -17.56 -10.35 -7.06
N ILE A 132 -16.81 -11.44 -7.00
CA ILE A 132 -15.79 -11.79 -8.01
C ILE A 132 -16.48 -12.10 -9.35
N ASP A 133 -17.57 -12.87 -9.32
CA ASP A 133 -18.36 -13.18 -10.51
C ASP A 133 -18.94 -11.91 -11.13
N ASP A 134 -19.50 -11.02 -10.31
CA ASP A 134 -20.10 -9.76 -10.76
C ASP A 134 -19.03 -8.82 -11.35
N ILE A 135 -17.83 -8.74 -10.75
CA ILE A 135 -16.70 -7.94 -11.25
C ILE A 135 -16.23 -8.46 -12.62
N CYS A 136 -16.06 -9.77 -12.77
CA CYS A 136 -15.64 -10.37 -14.05
C CYS A 136 -16.69 -10.16 -15.14
N ASP A 137 -17.99 -10.30 -14.82
CA ASP A 137 -19.07 -10.04 -15.77
C ASP A 137 -19.13 -8.57 -16.17
N TYR A 138 -18.96 -7.67 -15.22
CA TYR A 138 -18.89 -6.24 -15.50
C TYR A 138 -17.71 -5.89 -16.41
N ALA A 139 -16.53 -6.44 -16.12
CA ALA A 139 -15.33 -6.20 -16.91
C ALA A 139 -15.53 -6.63 -18.37
N ARG A 140 -16.04 -7.85 -18.58
CA ARG A 140 -16.34 -8.38 -19.93
C ARG A 140 -17.42 -7.57 -20.67
N ALA A 141 -18.44 -7.09 -19.95
CA ALA A 141 -19.51 -6.29 -20.54
C ALA A 141 -19.05 -4.87 -20.96
N ASN A 142 -17.95 -4.37 -20.39
CA ASN A 142 -17.42 -3.04 -20.65
C ASN A 142 -16.08 -3.04 -21.41
N ASP A 143 -15.64 -4.19 -21.94
CA ASP A 143 -14.40 -4.35 -22.69
C ASP A 143 -13.16 -3.86 -21.92
N VAL A 144 -13.08 -4.24 -20.63
CA VAL A 144 -11.94 -4.02 -19.73
C VAL A 144 -11.56 -5.32 -19.05
N TYR A 145 -10.36 -5.37 -18.46
CA TYR A 145 -9.87 -6.57 -17.80
C TYR A 145 -9.98 -6.44 -16.27
N ALA A 146 -10.55 -7.47 -15.65
CA ALA A 146 -10.41 -7.67 -14.22
C ALA A 146 -9.09 -8.37 -13.91
N LEU A 147 -8.51 -8.05 -12.77
CA LEU A 147 -7.34 -8.73 -12.24
C LEU A 147 -7.49 -9.01 -10.73
N THR A 148 -6.76 -9.99 -10.25
CA THR A 148 -6.64 -10.31 -8.83
C THR A 148 -5.21 -10.74 -8.51
N TYR A 149 -4.96 -11.10 -7.25
CA TYR A 149 -3.64 -11.50 -6.77
C TYR A 149 -3.63 -12.94 -6.29
N SER A 150 -2.65 -13.72 -6.76
CA SER A 150 -2.46 -15.11 -6.40
C SER A 150 -0.97 -15.41 -6.26
N ASP A 151 -0.57 -16.01 -5.14
CA ASP A 151 0.81 -16.44 -4.87
C ASP A 151 1.87 -15.37 -5.16
N GLY A 152 1.59 -14.12 -4.76
CA GLY A 152 2.50 -12.99 -4.99
C GLY A 152 2.57 -12.50 -6.43
N LYS A 153 1.65 -12.92 -7.29
CA LYS A 153 1.55 -12.54 -8.70
C LYS A 153 0.19 -11.94 -9.00
N ILE A 154 0.07 -11.31 -10.17
CA ILE A 154 -1.20 -10.84 -10.70
C ILE A 154 -1.78 -11.94 -11.60
N ALA A 155 -3.05 -12.27 -11.40
CA ALA A 155 -3.81 -13.13 -12.31
C ALA A 155 -4.80 -12.28 -13.10
N ALA A 156 -4.79 -12.40 -14.43
CA ALA A 156 -5.65 -11.67 -15.35
C ALA A 156 -5.92 -12.46 -16.63
N GLU A 157 -6.96 -12.10 -17.37
CA GLU A 157 -7.26 -12.69 -18.69
C GLU A 157 -6.40 -12.10 -19.83
N SER A 158 -5.69 -10.98 -19.58
CA SER A 158 -4.68 -10.40 -20.47
C SER A 158 -3.33 -10.29 -19.77
N ASP A 159 -2.24 -10.46 -20.53
CA ASP A 159 -0.86 -10.25 -20.12
C ASP A 159 -0.16 -9.10 -20.87
N ASP A 160 -0.88 -8.44 -21.78
CA ASP A 160 -0.41 -7.34 -22.62
C ASP A 160 -1.23 -6.04 -22.48
N ASP A 161 -2.29 -6.03 -21.67
CA ASP A 161 -3.04 -4.83 -21.33
C ASP A 161 -2.21 -3.84 -20.53
N GLU A 162 -2.30 -2.54 -20.88
CA GLU A 162 -1.46 -1.49 -20.27
C GLU A 162 -1.69 -1.32 -18.77
N TYR A 163 -2.91 -1.50 -18.27
CA TYR A 163 -3.24 -1.36 -16.85
C TYR A 163 -2.79 -2.58 -16.05
N VAL A 164 -2.94 -3.78 -16.63
CA VAL A 164 -2.42 -5.03 -16.02
C VAL A 164 -0.89 -4.97 -15.93
N LEU A 165 -0.22 -4.52 -16.99
CA LEU A 165 1.23 -4.32 -16.99
C LEU A 165 1.69 -3.26 -15.98
N LYS A 166 0.93 -2.16 -15.86
CA LYS A 166 1.20 -1.10 -14.89
C LYS A 166 1.07 -1.60 -13.45
N GLU A 167 0.05 -2.40 -13.17
CA GLU A 167 -0.14 -3.00 -11.84
C GLU A 167 1.01 -3.97 -11.51
N ALA A 168 1.46 -4.78 -12.49
CA ALA A 168 2.62 -5.65 -12.33
C ALA A 168 3.91 -4.86 -12.05
N PHE A 169 4.13 -3.76 -12.76
CA PHE A 169 5.25 -2.85 -12.51
C PHE A 169 5.19 -2.22 -11.11
N CYS A 170 4.02 -1.72 -10.70
CA CYS A 170 3.84 -1.08 -9.39
C CYS A 170 4.16 -2.02 -8.23
N ASN A 171 3.88 -3.31 -8.40
CA ASN A 171 4.10 -4.32 -7.36
C ASN A 171 5.37 -5.14 -7.57
N ASN A 172 6.18 -4.82 -8.59
CA ASN A 172 7.39 -5.54 -8.97
C ASN A 172 7.17 -7.06 -9.07
N THR A 173 6.13 -7.45 -9.80
CA THR A 173 5.71 -8.84 -9.91
C THR A 173 5.42 -9.25 -11.36
N THR A 174 5.07 -10.52 -11.55
CA THR A 174 4.74 -11.10 -12.85
C THR A 174 3.24 -11.36 -12.99
N ILE A 175 2.78 -11.55 -14.23
CA ILE A 175 1.39 -11.82 -14.54
C ILE A 175 1.21 -13.31 -14.81
N ILE A 176 0.16 -13.89 -14.27
CA ILE A 176 -0.37 -15.22 -14.61
C ILE A 176 -1.54 -14.98 -15.55
N LYS A 177 -1.37 -15.32 -16.82
CA LYS A 177 -2.47 -15.30 -17.77
C LYS A 177 -3.39 -16.48 -17.56
N THR A 178 -4.69 -16.23 -17.49
CA THR A 178 -5.72 -17.26 -17.40
C THR A 178 -6.77 -17.06 -18.48
N ASP A 179 -7.37 -18.14 -18.96
CA ASP A 179 -8.45 -18.08 -19.96
C ASP A 179 -9.79 -17.65 -19.34
N ASP A 180 -9.96 -17.82 -18.02
CA ASP A 180 -11.19 -17.49 -17.31
C ASP A 180 -10.89 -17.19 -15.84
N LEU A 181 -10.88 -15.90 -15.50
CA LEU A 181 -10.56 -15.43 -14.14
C LEU A 181 -11.59 -15.91 -13.12
N LYS A 182 -12.85 -16.04 -13.47
CA LYS A 182 -13.89 -16.59 -12.60
C LYS A 182 -13.59 -18.02 -12.15
N LYS A 183 -13.10 -18.85 -13.06
CA LYS A 183 -12.73 -20.25 -12.74
C LYS A 183 -11.39 -20.34 -12.03
N TYR A 184 -10.50 -19.40 -12.32
CA TYR A 184 -9.17 -19.36 -11.72
C TYR A 184 -9.23 -19.04 -10.24
N VAL A 185 -10.10 -18.10 -9.81
CA VAL A 185 -10.21 -17.68 -8.42
C VAL A 185 -11.05 -18.69 -7.63
N ASP A 186 -10.40 -19.67 -7.04
CA ASP A 186 -10.98 -20.67 -6.13
C ASP A 186 -10.54 -20.49 -4.66
N TYR A 187 -9.90 -19.38 -4.36
CA TYR A 187 -9.32 -18.99 -3.07
C TYR A 187 -9.94 -17.69 -2.56
N PRO A 188 -9.78 -17.39 -1.24
CA PRO A 188 -10.20 -16.12 -0.67
C PRO A 188 -9.49 -14.95 -1.32
N ASP A 189 -10.24 -14.05 -1.94
CA ASP A 189 -9.70 -12.82 -2.56
C ASP A 189 -9.94 -11.62 -1.65
N ARG A 190 -8.96 -10.74 -1.53
CA ARG A 190 -9.04 -9.51 -0.73
C ARG A 190 -9.23 -8.27 -1.57
N LYS A 191 -8.91 -8.34 -2.86
CA LYS A 191 -9.04 -7.23 -3.79
C LYS A 191 -9.03 -7.74 -5.23
N SER A 192 -10.16 -7.61 -5.90
CA SER A 192 -10.23 -7.61 -7.38
C SER A 192 -10.30 -6.18 -7.91
N VAL A 193 -9.69 -5.93 -9.06
CA VAL A 193 -9.61 -4.61 -9.69
C VAL A 193 -10.04 -4.72 -11.16
N VAL A 194 -10.75 -3.71 -11.65
CA VAL A 194 -11.20 -3.56 -13.04
C VAL A 194 -10.57 -2.32 -13.63
#